data_b386f570f84d6cb5f69705f7985a783c
#
_entry.id   b386f570f84d6cb5f69705f7985a783c
#
_cell.length_a   1.000
_cell.length_b   1.000
_cell.length_c   1.000
_cell.angle_alpha   90.00
_cell.angle_beta   90.00
_cell.angle_gamma   90.00
#
_symmetry.space_group_name_H-M   'P 1'
#
loop_
_entity.id
_entity.type
_entity.pdbx_description
1 polymer ?
#
loop_
_entity_poly.entity_id
_entity_poly.type
_entity_poly.pdbx_seq_one_letter_code
_entity_poly.pdbx_strand_id
1 'polypeptide(L)'
;MYKSTFIIAFLFAITCVCQGISLDDFAAVHKAKAVHEGPNVVRLTSPSAEWNAGLVWKNPQGADFSKAKWLAVDVENLSKTRQGRLTMHVSAGGVSGDSGDHATAIYKKNRSVNTGIGLNPGEKGTMKLLLTHPEIYGAPQDVRGITVIDTAHVTMIEFKMQWPFEDEFDGLADFRLSNLRLEGELDAKRHVDTDKYVPFVDKYGQFVHDEWPAKVHSDDELAADLADELKHLQDAPKSWDGYGGWVNGPQLKATGHFRTEKVDGKWWLVTPEGHLFFSVGVDVTRVMTDITDARRHPNWFQSEIPADGKMPFTIWNLEKKFGKKDFAADYYDFVVKRFDSWGLNTIGNWSASELALMSRKPYVMSVLERARGVKRHPKINIYDLEDAGFEENMRAAIRQRFETDAALRHAAADPMCIGFFIDNELQFQRWIPFVGGKEKAEQGLDLYFRVCKEELAKAASGKLYLGSRFVGFRQAGILWRTAAKYCDVITVNAYANSVYNISEKMFEAGKDKPLLVGEFHFGCLDRGMFKAGLVPVYDQRERGRSFERFAEGCLRHPLIVGCHWFQYRDQPLLGRGDGEAYQIGFVDVCDRPYRELCDAARRFGENIYDGR
;
A
#
# COMPACT_ATOMS: atom_id res chain seq x y z
N MET A 1 -3.23 59.71 8.82
CA MET A 1 -4.42 58.97 9.23
C MET A 1 -4.93 58.21 8.01
N TYR A 2 -4.46 56.97 7.83
CA TYR A 2 -4.99 56.07 6.81
C TYR A 2 -5.77 54.98 7.53
N LYS A 3 -7.08 54.93 7.29
CA LYS A 3 -7.95 53.87 7.78
C LYS A 3 -7.85 52.69 6.80
N SER A 4 -7.25 51.59 7.24
CA SER A 4 -7.28 50.32 6.56
C SER A 4 -8.61 49.62 6.82
N THR A 5 -9.42 49.48 5.80
CA THR A 5 -10.66 48.72 5.84
C THR A 5 -10.29 47.26 5.52
N PHE A 6 -10.37 46.38 6.53
CA PHE A 6 -10.30 44.95 6.35
C PHE A 6 -11.62 44.46 5.71
N ILE A 7 -11.54 44.01 4.44
CA ILE A 7 -12.63 43.29 3.82
C ILE A 7 -12.45 41.82 4.22
N ILE A 8 -13.31 41.34 5.13
CA ILE A 8 -13.47 39.93 5.45
C ILE A 8 -14.31 39.32 4.30
N ALA A 9 -13.66 38.65 3.37
CA ALA A 9 -14.35 37.84 2.38
C ALA A 9 -14.89 36.59 3.07
N PHE A 10 -16.18 36.58 3.38
CA PHE A 10 -16.90 35.35 3.68
C PHE A 10 -16.99 34.53 2.39
N LEU A 11 -16.17 33.51 2.27
CA LEU A 11 -16.41 32.43 1.29
C LEU A 11 -17.69 31.70 1.74
N PHE A 12 -18.81 32.05 1.15
CA PHE A 12 -19.99 31.20 1.12
C PHE A 12 -19.61 29.99 0.25
N ALA A 13 -19.31 28.84 0.89
CA ALA A 13 -19.39 27.58 0.20
C ALA A 13 -20.85 27.40 -0.23
N ILE A 14 -21.11 27.57 -1.53
CA ILE A 14 -22.40 27.23 -2.11
C ILE A 14 -22.49 25.70 -2.05
N THR A 15 -23.10 25.19 -1.00
CA THR A 15 -23.55 23.81 -0.94
C THR A 15 -24.72 23.70 -1.90
N CYS A 16 -24.47 23.19 -3.09
CA CYS A 16 -25.53 22.76 -3.98
C CYS A 16 -26.23 21.58 -3.27
N VAL A 17 -27.33 21.84 -2.62
CA VAL A 17 -28.18 20.79 -2.06
C VAL A 17 -28.81 20.09 -3.27
N CYS A 18 -28.18 19.02 -3.74
CA CYS A 18 -28.84 18.13 -4.68
C CYS A 18 -30.07 17.53 -4.01
N GLN A 19 -31.24 17.86 -4.52
CA GLN A 19 -32.49 17.21 -4.16
C GLN A 19 -32.34 15.71 -4.41
N GLY A 20 -32.38 14.88 -3.37
CA GLY A 20 -32.75 13.51 -3.52
C GLY A 20 -32.03 12.40 -2.78
N ILE A 21 -30.95 12.62 -2.03
CA ILE A 21 -30.33 11.55 -1.21
C ILE A 21 -30.09 12.04 0.21
N SER A 22 -30.73 11.37 1.16
CA SER A 22 -30.52 11.52 2.60
C SER A 22 -30.10 10.19 3.19
N LEU A 23 -29.32 10.21 4.26
CA LEU A 23 -29.06 9.00 5.07
C LEU A 23 -30.36 8.38 5.60
N ASP A 24 -31.45 9.14 5.63
CA ASP A 24 -32.77 8.66 6.02
C ASP A 24 -33.34 7.61 5.04
N ASP A 25 -32.84 7.56 3.81
CA ASP A 25 -33.25 6.62 2.77
C ASP A 25 -32.44 5.31 2.79
N PHE A 26 -31.50 5.15 3.72
CA PHE A 26 -30.64 3.98 3.81
C PHE A 26 -31.19 2.92 4.75
N ALA A 27 -31.07 1.66 4.34
CA ALA A 27 -31.41 0.50 5.14
C ALA A 27 -30.17 -0.19 5.72
N ALA A 28 -30.27 -0.69 6.95
CA ALA A 28 -29.24 -1.50 7.55
C ALA A 28 -29.17 -2.90 6.92
N VAL A 29 -27.94 -3.43 6.74
CA VAL A 29 -27.69 -4.76 6.16
C VAL A 29 -26.69 -5.56 7.01
N HIS A 30 -26.70 -6.89 6.89
CA HIS A 30 -25.73 -7.80 7.50
C HIS A 30 -25.54 -7.60 9.01
N LYS A 31 -26.67 -7.73 9.79
CA LYS A 31 -26.72 -7.56 11.25
C LYS A 31 -26.37 -6.16 11.78
N ALA A 32 -26.09 -5.19 10.89
CA ALA A 32 -26.00 -3.82 11.33
C ALA A 32 -27.35 -3.31 11.83
N LYS A 33 -27.32 -2.38 12.79
CA LYS A 33 -28.49 -1.63 13.24
C LYS A 33 -28.30 -0.16 12.92
N ALA A 34 -29.30 0.45 12.33
CA ALA A 34 -29.36 1.88 12.06
C ALA A 34 -30.37 2.55 12.98
N VAL A 35 -29.99 3.66 13.58
CA VAL A 35 -30.87 4.52 14.39
C VAL A 35 -30.78 5.93 13.81
N HIS A 36 -31.88 6.48 13.33
CA HIS A 36 -31.96 7.86 12.87
C HIS A 36 -31.98 8.79 14.10
N GLU A 37 -30.97 9.67 14.19
CA GLU A 37 -30.80 10.62 15.29
C GLU A 37 -31.25 12.04 14.92
N GLY A 38 -31.67 12.26 13.68
CA GLY A 38 -32.13 13.50 13.11
C GLY A 38 -32.14 13.48 11.60
N PRO A 39 -32.55 14.54 10.92
CA PRO A 39 -32.53 14.62 9.47
C PRO A 39 -31.10 14.40 8.92
N ASN A 40 -30.93 13.45 8.01
CA ASN A 40 -29.64 13.11 7.41
C ASN A 40 -28.55 12.75 8.45
N VAL A 41 -28.95 12.13 9.58
CA VAL A 41 -28.05 11.66 10.65
C VAL A 41 -28.43 10.25 11.07
N VAL A 42 -27.50 9.31 10.93
CA VAL A 42 -27.71 7.91 11.28
C VAL A 42 -26.57 7.41 12.17
N ARG A 43 -26.93 6.82 13.30
CA ARG A 43 -26.03 6.01 14.10
C ARG A 43 -26.08 4.56 13.63
N LEU A 44 -24.93 4.04 13.26
CA LEU A 44 -24.73 2.71 12.71
C LEU A 44 -23.94 1.84 13.69
N THR A 45 -24.52 0.73 14.14
CA THR A 45 -23.87 -0.21 15.06
C THR A 45 -23.87 -1.62 14.50
N SER A 46 -22.86 -2.43 14.86
CA SER A 46 -22.83 -3.86 14.55
C SER A 46 -22.24 -4.65 15.72
N PRO A 47 -22.86 -5.77 16.11
CA PRO A 47 -22.48 -6.53 17.32
C PRO A 47 -21.27 -7.43 17.14
N SER A 48 -20.69 -7.59 15.97
CA SER A 48 -19.55 -8.48 15.77
C SER A 48 -18.93 -8.31 14.39
N ALA A 49 -17.78 -8.96 14.20
CA ALA A 49 -17.00 -9.07 12.97
C ALA A 49 -17.76 -9.62 11.75
N GLU A 50 -18.99 -9.20 11.52
CA GLU A 50 -19.69 -9.56 10.31
C GLU A 50 -19.15 -8.73 9.14
N TRP A 51 -18.55 -9.42 8.22
CA TRP A 51 -18.06 -8.85 6.98
C TRP A 51 -19.23 -8.18 6.23
N ASN A 52 -19.06 -6.91 5.88
CA ASN A 52 -20.05 -6.09 5.17
C ASN A 52 -21.25 -5.58 5.97
N ALA A 53 -21.26 -5.64 7.29
CA ALA A 53 -22.29 -4.95 8.08
C ALA A 53 -22.28 -3.45 7.76
N GLY A 54 -23.44 -2.85 7.49
CA GLY A 54 -23.48 -1.48 7.06
C GLY A 54 -24.85 -0.92 6.70
N LEU A 55 -24.84 0.11 5.88
CA LEU A 55 -26.01 0.77 5.31
C LEU A 55 -26.01 0.64 3.80
N VAL A 56 -27.17 0.49 3.20
CA VAL A 56 -27.35 0.48 1.75
C VAL A 56 -28.50 1.38 1.33
N TRP A 57 -28.26 2.19 0.32
CA TRP A 57 -29.26 2.86 -0.47
C TRP A 57 -29.33 2.23 -1.86
N LYS A 58 -30.52 1.95 -2.35
CA LYS A 58 -30.76 1.37 -3.68
C LYS A 58 -31.80 2.19 -4.42
N ASN A 59 -31.48 2.56 -5.65
CA ASN A 59 -32.41 3.21 -6.58
C ASN A 59 -32.32 2.54 -7.96
N PRO A 60 -33.21 1.60 -8.29
CA PRO A 60 -33.16 0.93 -9.59
C PRO A 60 -33.37 1.87 -10.79
N GLN A 61 -33.99 3.04 -10.57
CA GLN A 61 -34.19 4.07 -11.60
C GLN A 61 -32.91 4.90 -11.85
N GLY A 62 -31.92 4.80 -10.95
CA GLY A 62 -30.74 5.62 -10.96
C GLY A 62 -30.95 7.04 -10.46
N ALA A 63 -29.89 7.63 -9.92
CA ALA A 63 -29.82 9.04 -9.56
C ALA A 63 -28.70 9.72 -10.34
N ASP A 64 -28.92 10.96 -10.77
CA ASP A 64 -27.94 11.72 -11.54
C ASP A 64 -27.00 12.51 -10.61
N PHE A 65 -25.75 12.06 -10.56
CA PHE A 65 -24.63 12.71 -9.86
C PHE A 65 -23.61 13.34 -10.83
N SER A 66 -23.93 13.39 -12.12
CA SER A 66 -22.99 13.77 -13.19
C SER A 66 -22.45 15.19 -13.06
N LYS A 67 -23.11 16.06 -12.30
CA LYS A 67 -22.68 17.43 -12.05
C LYS A 67 -21.77 17.60 -10.84
N ALA A 68 -21.64 16.56 -9.99
CA ALA A 68 -20.85 16.63 -8.78
C ALA A 68 -19.48 15.97 -8.94
N LYS A 69 -18.45 16.55 -8.35
CA LYS A 69 -17.11 15.97 -8.29
C LYS A 69 -17.00 14.92 -7.20
N TRP A 70 -17.63 15.14 -6.05
CA TRP A 70 -17.51 14.29 -4.88
C TRP A 70 -18.86 13.92 -4.28
N LEU A 71 -18.94 12.69 -3.75
CA LEU A 71 -19.91 12.33 -2.74
C LEU A 71 -19.20 12.37 -1.38
N ALA A 72 -19.74 13.15 -0.44
CA ALA A 72 -19.14 13.37 0.87
C ALA A 72 -20.10 12.99 1.99
N VAL A 73 -19.56 12.48 3.11
CA VAL A 73 -20.27 12.19 4.34
C VAL A 73 -19.39 12.46 5.54
N ASP A 74 -19.92 13.06 6.59
CA ASP A 74 -19.23 13.25 7.84
C ASP A 74 -19.39 11.99 8.71
N VAL A 75 -18.30 11.52 9.29
CA VAL A 75 -18.23 10.27 10.04
C VAL A 75 -17.60 10.52 11.41
N GLU A 76 -18.18 9.97 12.46
CA GLU A 76 -17.66 9.95 13.82
C GLU A 76 -17.58 8.51 14.32
N ASN A 77 -16.43 8.10 14.87
CA ASN A 77 -16.30 6.84 15.57
C ASN A 77 -16.72 7.04 17.04
N LEU A 78 -17.88 6.50 17.40
CA LEU A 78 -18.43 6.60 18.75
C LEU A 78 -17.88 5.54 19.72
N SER A 79 -17.09 4.58 19.24
CA SER A 79 -16.39 3.61 20.09
C SER A 79 -15.47 4.35 21.07
N LYS A 80 -15.41 3.89 22.30
CA LYS A 80 -14.54 4.47 23.34
C LYS A 80 -13.14 3.85 23.36
N THR A 81 -12.98 2.69 22.77
CA THR A 81 -11.77 1.88 22.96
C THR A 81 -11.13 1.41 21.68
N ARG A 82 -11.83 1.49 20.53
CA ARG A 82 -11.36 0.85 19.30
C ARG A 82 -11.33 1.78 18.11
N GLN A 83 -10.27 1.66 17.34
CA GLN A 83 -10.23 2.18 15.99
C GLN A 83 -11.30 1.48 15.14
N GLY A 84 -11.92 2.21 14.23
CA GLY A 84 -12.87 1.66 13.28
C GLY A 84 -12.64 2.20 11.90
N ARG A 85 -12.98 1.44 10.88
CA ARG A 85 -12.98 1.90 9.50
C ARG A 85 -14.36 1.76 8.88
N LEU A 86 -14.74 2.80 8.16
CA LEU A 86 -15.90 2.82 7.29
C LEU A 86 -15.44 2.95 5.84
N THR A 87 -16.05 2.19 4.94
CA THR A 87 -15.86 2.34 3.49
C THR A 87 -17.18 2.78 2.85
N MET A 88 -17.07 3.59 1.82
CA MET A 88 -18.17 4.04 0.97
C MET A 88 -17.99 3.46 -0.43
N HIS A 89 -19.00 2.80 -0.94
CA HIS A 89 -19.02 2.23 -2.28
C HIS A 89 -20.17 2.87 -3.07
N VAL A 90 -19.91 3.26 -4.30
CA VAL A 90 -20.92 3.80 -5.22
C VAL A 90 -20.92 2.98 -6.49
N SER A 91 -22.08 2.52 -6.91
CA SER A 91 -22.25 1.66 -8.09
C SER A 91 -23.28 2.23 -9.05
N ALA A 92 -23.07 1.98 -10.34
CA ALA A 92 -24.00 2.28 -11.41
C ALA A 92 -24.30 1.01 -12.21
N GLY A 93 -25.55 0.82 -12.66
CA GLY A 93 -25.90 -0.27 -13.57
C GLY A 93 -26.30 -1.61 -12.95
N GLY A 94 -27.10 -1.62 -11.91
CA GLY A 94 -27.97 -2.76 -11.58
C GLY A 94 -27.32 -4.00 -10.99
N VAL A 95 -26.34 -3.86 -10.12
CA VAL A 95 -25.79 -5.01 -9.37
C VAL A 95 -26.54 -5.20 -8.07
N SER A 96 -27.08 -6.38 -7.87
CA SER A 96 -27.42 -6.83 -6.52
C SER A 96 -26.15 -7.12 -5.74
N GLY A 97 -25.96 -6.50 -4.56
CA GLY A 97 -24.78 -6.64 -3.73
C GLY A 97 -24.57 -8.01 -3.07
N ASP A 98 -25.17 -9.06 -3.61
CA ASP A 98 -25.15 -10.41 -3.05
C ASP A 98 -24.08 -11.35 -3.64
N SER A 99 -23.27 -10.90 -4.58
CA SER A 99 -22.14 -11.72 -5.01
C SER A 99 -20.95 -11.44 -4.12
N GLY A 100 -20.66 -12.33 -3.18
CA GLY A 100 -19.46 -12.32 -2.32
C GLY A 100 -18.13 -12.45 -3.07
N ASP A 101 -18.10 -12.13 -4.35
CA ASP A 101 -16.94 -12.21 -5.22
C ASP A 101 -16.61 -10.83 -5.81
N HIS A 102 -16.05 -9.96 -4.95
CA HIS A 102 -15.60 -8.63 -5.34
C HIS A 102 -14.54 -8.63 -6.46
N ALA A 103 -13.76 -9.69 -6.60
CA ALA A 103 -12.73 -9.78 -7.64
C ALA A 103 -13.34 -10.03 -9.02
N THR A 104 -14.45 -10.77 -9.12
CA THR A 104 -15.13 -11.08 -10.39
C THR A 104 -16.09 -9.98 -10.83
N ALA A 105 -16.66 -9.21 -9.90
CA ALA A 105 -17.56 -8.10 -10.22
C ALA A 105 -16.84 -6.93 -10.93
N ILE A 106 -15.56 -6.74 -10.66
CA ILE A 106 -14.72 -5.72 -11.31
C ILE A 106 -14.58 -5.96 -12.82
N TYR A 107 -14.69 -7.21 -13.28
CA TYR A 107 -14.53 -7.59 -14.69
C TYR A 107 -15.84 -7.68 -15.49
N LYS A 108 -16.99 -7.62 -14.84
CA LYS A 108 -18.29 -7.73 -15.51
C LYS A 108 -19.08 -6.44 -15.30
N LYS A 109 -19.39 -5.73 -16.37
CA LYS A 109 -20.36 -4.61 -16.61
C LYS A 109 -20.89 -3.76 -15.43
N ASN A 110 -20.63 -4.14 -14.19
CA ASN A 110 -21.14 -3.56 -12.97
C ASN A 110 -19.99 -2.86 -12.25
N ARG A 111 -19.93 -1.56 -12.40
CA ARG A 111 -18.82 -0.75 -11.97
C ARG A 111 -19.12 -0.14 -10.62
N SER A 112 -18.25 -0.33 -9.65
CA SER A 112 -18.29 0.37 -8.39
C SER A 112 -16.95 1.05 -8.12
N VAL A 113 -17.02 2.26 -7.57
CA VAL A 113 -15.86 2.98 -7.02
C VAL A 113 -16.01 3.02 -5.52
N ASN A 114 -14.89 3.05 -4.80
CA ASN A 114 -14.93 3.06 -3.35
C ASN A 114 -13.79 3.89 -2.75
N THR A 115 -14.00 4.27 -1.50
CA THR A 115 -13.03 4.94 -0.64
C THR A 115 -13.23 4.50 0.80
N GLY A 116 -12.38 4.94 1.72
CA GLY A 116 -12.55 4.64 3.13
C GLY A 116 -11.90 5.66 4.05
N ILE A 117 -12.40 5.70 5.29
CA ILE A 117 -11.85 6.48 6.38
C ILE A 117 -11.62 5.58 7.58
N GLY A 118 -10.44 5.69 8.20
CA GLY A 118 -10.14 5.07 9.48
C GLY A 118 -10.16 6.13 10.58
N LEU A 119 -10.80 5.84 11.71
CA LEU A 119 -10.95 6.77 12.81
C LEU A 119 -10.58 6.12 14.14
N ASN A 120 -9.84 6.84 14.97
CA ASN A 120 -9.60 6.49 16.36
C ASN A 120 -10.88 6.63 17.21
N PRO A 121 -10.92 6.09 18.44
CA PRO A 121 -12.03 6.31 19.35
C PRO A 121 -12.36 7.79 19.53
N GLY A 122 -13.61 8.18 19.32
CA GLY A 122 -14.11 9.55 19.43
C GLY A 122 -13.68 10.49 18.31
N GLU A 123 -12.93 10.03 17.33
CA GLU A 123 -12.46 10.85 16.22
C GLU A 123 -13.56 11.10 15.18
N LYS A 124 -13.50 12.29 14.54
CA LYS A 124 -14.39 12.72 13.46
C LYS A 124 -13.59 13.02 12.20
N GLY A 125 -14.23 12.79 11.05
CA GLY A 125 -13.67 13.15 9.76
C GLY A 125 -14.73 13.20 8.66
N THR A 126 -14.39 13.78 7.52
CA THR A 126 -15.24 13.76 6.32
C THR A 126 -14.65 12.80 5.31
N MET A 127 -15.40 11.77 4.96
CA MET A 127 -15.05 10.82 3.90
C MET A 127 -15.58 11.34 2.57
N LYS A 128 -14.74 11.39 1.55
CA LYS A 128 -15.09 11.85 0.20
C LYS A 128 -14.75 10.80 -0.83
N LEU A 129 -15.68 10.52 -1.73
CA LEU A 129 -15.48 9.66 -2.88
C LEU A 129 -15.46 10.51 -4.15
N LEU A 130 -14.41 10.40 -4.94
CA LEU A 130 -14.36 10.99 -6.28
C LEU A 130 -15.31 10.20 -7.17
N LEU A 131 -16.37 10.86 -7.64
CA LEU A 131 -17.41 10.24 -8.46
C LEU A 131 -16.99 10.01 -9.88
N THR A 132 -16.15 10.91 -10.41
CA THR A 132 -15.73 10.86 -11.80
C THR A 132 -14.23 10.88 -11.92
N HIS A 133 -13.73 9.94 -12.69
CA HIS A 133 -12.53 10.11 -13.47
C HIS A 133 -13.00 10.56 -14.84
N PRO A 134 -13.06 11.87 -15.11
CA PRO A 134 -13.74 12.41 -16.28
C PRO A 134 -13.20 11.89 -17.62
N GLU A 135 -12.07 11.30 -17.57
CA GLU A 135 -11.15 11.17 -18.65
C GLU A 135 -11.26 9.85 -19.35
N ILE A 136 -11.93 8.91 -18.72
CA ILE A 136 -11.74 7.53 -19.15
C ILE A 136 -13.03 6.89 -19.60
N TYR A 137 -14.01 7.67 -19.97
CA TYR A 137 -15.04 7.23 -20.90
C TYR A 137 -14.38 6.90 -22.25
N GLY A 138 -14.00 5.64 -22.42
CA GLY A 138 -13.31 5.19 -23.60
C GLY A 138 -11.80 5.04 -23.45
N ALA A 139 -11.20 5.47 -22.33
CA ALA A 139 -9.90 4.97 -21.98
C ALA A 139 -10.03 3.48 -21.75
N PRO A 140 -9.11 2.80 -22.23
CA PRO A 140 -9.35 1.48 -22.69
C PRO A 140 -9.56 0.55 -21.52
N GLN A 141 -10.39 -0.36 -21.79
CA GLN A 141 -10.46 -1.65 -21.11
C GLN A 141 -9.08 -2.30 -20.92
N ASP A 142 -8.04 -1.73 -21.54
CA ASP A 142 -6.64 -2.18 -21.51
C ASP A 142 -5.85 -1.62 -20.33
N VAL A 143 -6.26 -0.54 -19.69
CA VAL A 143 -5.68 -0.12 -18.42
C VAL A 143 -6.37 -0.90 -17.31
N ARG A 144 -5.74 -1.97 -16.91
CA ARG A 144 -6.25 -2.93 -15.94
C ARG A 144 -6.71 -2.23 -14.67
N GLY A 145 -8.04 -2.30 -14.39
CA GLY A 145 -8.63 -1.89 -13.12
C GLY A 145 -8.96 -0.42 -12.96
N ILE A 146 -8.98 0.38 -14.03
CA ILE A 146 -9.68 1.65 -14.00
C ILE A 146 -11.17 1.34 -13.96
N THR A 147 -11.82 1.78 -12.88
CA THR A 147 -13.25 1.62 -12.71
C THR A 147 -13.92 2.95 -12.92
N VAL A 148 -14.68 3.06 -13.98
CA VAL A 148 -15.52 4.23 -14.27
C VAL A 148 -16.97 3.82 -13.98
N ILE A 149 -17.70 4.67 -13.27
CA ILE A 149 -19.15 4.50 -13.08
C ILE A 149 -19.90 5.50 -13.95
N ASP A 150 -21.08 5.11 -14.38
CA ASP A 150 -22.04 6.05 -14.99
C ASP A 150 -22.64 6.92 -13.89
N THR A 151 -22.09 8.12 -13.69
CA THR A 151 -22.54 9.05 -12.65
C THR A 151 -23.90 9.68 -12.95
N ALA A 152 -24.38 9.61 -14.20
CA ALA A 152 -25.76 10.00 -14.53
C ALA A 152 -26.78 8.93 -14.11
N HIS A 153 -26.31 7.73 -13.73
CA HIS A 153 -27.20 6.62 -13.37
C HIS A 153 -26.69 5.80 -12.18
N VAL A 154 -26.46 6.46 -11.05
CA VAL A 154 -26.05 5.82 -9.80
C VAL A 154 -27.21 5.04 -9.20
N THR A 155 -27.05 3.73 -9.04
CA THR A 155 -28.11 2.82 -8.59
C THR A 155 -27.94 2.32 -7.17
N MET A 156 -26.72 2.44 -6.58
CA MET A 156 -26.47 1.94 -5.24
C MET A 156 -25.35 2.72 -4.55
N ILE A 157 -25.55 3.00 -3.27
CA ILE A 157 -24.53 3.49 -2.36
C ILE A 157 -24.52 2.57 -1.14
N GLU A 158 -23.32 2.14 -0.73
CA GLU A 158 -23.15 1.29 0.44
C GLU A 158 -22.10 1.90 1.38
N PHE A 159 -22.39 1.93 2.67
CA PHE A 159 -21.42 2.15 3.72
C PHE A 159 -21.18 0.83 4.42
N LYS A 160 -19.92 0.37 4.44
CA LYS A 160 -19.55 -0.91 5.05
C LYS A 160 -18.56 -0.68 6.19
N MET A 161 -18.89 -1.23 7.34
CA MET A 161 -17.96 -1.27 8.45
C MET A 161 -16.93 -2.36 8.19
N GLN A 162 -15.67 -2.01 8.29
CA GLN A 162 -14.57 -2.97 8.21
C GLN A 162 -13.89 -3.04 9.58
N TRP A 163 -13.88 -4.22 10.12
CA TRP A 163 -13.29 -4.49 11.43
C TRP A 163 -12.01 -5.26 11.32
N PRO A 164 -11.12 -5.09 12.30
CA PRO A 164 -10.17 -6.15 12.60
C PRO A 164 -10.96 -7.41 12.98
N PHE A 165 -10.58 -8.54 12.40
CA PHE A 165 -11.18 -9.83 12.70
C PHE A 165 -10.54 -10.40 13.97
N GLU A 166 -11.00 -9.99 15.10
CA GLU A 166 -10.66 -10.62 16.36
C GLU A 166 -11.85 -11.45 16.81
N ASP A 167 -11.62 -12.75 17.07
CA ASP A 167 -12.63 -13.64 17.64
C ASP A 167 -13.05 -13.20 19.06
N GLU A 168 -12.30 -12.29 19.69
CA GLU A 168 -12.51 -11.75 21.03
C GLU A 168 -13.12 -10.34 21.05
N PHE A 169 -13.85 -9.99 20.02
CA PHE A 169 -14.50 -8.69 19.95
C PHE A 169 -15.71 -8.61 20.88
N ASP A 170 -15.53 -8.04 22.07
CA ASP A 170 -16.57 -7.82 23.09
C ASP A 170 -17.30 -6.48 22.95
N GLY A 171 -17.04 -5.72 21.90
CA GLY A 171 -17.58 -4.38 21.67
C GLY A 171 -18.38 -4.22 20.39
N LEU A 172 -19.28 -3.23 20.39
CA LEU A 172 -20.03 -2.81 19.21
C LEU A 172 -19.17 -1.90 18.33
N ALA A 173 -19.23 -2.12 17.02
CA ALA A 173 -18.96 -1.07 16.06
C ALA A 173 -19.98 0.04 16.23
N ASP A 174 -19.52 1.26 16.30
CA ASP A 174 -20.39 2.38 16.60
C ASP A 174 -19.93 3.64 15.85
N PHE A 175 -20.62 3.95 14.78
CA PHE A 175 -20.35 5.14 13.97
C PHE A 175 -21.59 6.02 13.89
N ARG A 176 -21.37 7.32 13.89
CA ARG A 176 -22.37 8.30 13.46
C ARG A 176 -21.99 8.79 12.07
N LEU A 177 -22.91 8.67 11.13
CA LEU A 177 -22.84 9.27 9.81
C LEU A 177 -23.77 10.46 9.78
N SER A 178 -23.33 11.55 9.15
CA SER A 178 -24.15 12.77 9.02
C SER A 178 -23.80 13.53 7.75
N ASN A 179 -24.71 14.40 7.35
CA ASN A 179 -24.47 15.37 6.28
C ASN A 179 -23.96 14.73 4.97
N LEU A 180 -24.67 13.67 4.52
CA LEU A 180 -24.43 13.09 3.19
C LEU A 180 -24.78 14.13 2.13
N ARG A 181 -23.85 14.42 1.22
CA ARG A 181 -23.99 15.50 0.24
C ARG A 181 -23.13 15.29 -1.00
N LEU A 182 -23.55 15.94 -2.07
CA LEU A 182 -22.72 16.09 -3.27
C LEU A 182 -21.93 17.40 -3.18
N GLU A 183 -20.66 17.39 -3.53
CA GLU A 183 -19.75 18.55 -3.47
C GLU A 183 -19.01 18.77 -4.79
N GLY A 184 -18.72 20.03 -5.07
CA GLY A 184 -17.98 20.47 -6.25
C GLY A 184 -18.79 20.34 -7.54
N GLU A 185 -18.49 21.22 -8.48
CA GLU A 185 -19.07 21.15 -9.83
C GLU A 185 -18.06 20.52 -10.78
N LEU A 186 -18.55 19.59 -11.61
CA LEU A 186 -17.80 19.12 -12.76
C LEU A 186 -18.05 20.02 -13.96
N ASP A 187 -17.00 20.35 -14.67
CA ASP A 187 -17.16 20.96 -16.00
C ASP A 187 -17.87 19.95 -16.90
N ALA A 188 -19.10 20.25 -17.26
CA ALA A 188 -19.95 19.40 -18.11
C ALA A 188 -19.30 19.07 -19.49
N LYS A 189 -18.29 19.83 -19.90
CA LYS A 189 -17.52 19.55 -21.12
C LYS A 189 -16.62 18.33 -21.01
N ARG A 190 -16.34 17.84 -19.81
CA ARG A 190 -15.46 16.69 -19.54
C ARG A 190 -16.08 15.32 -19.84
N HIS A 191 -17.36 15.24 -20.16
CA HIS A 191 -18.09 13.96 -20.27
C HIS A 191 -18.35 13.42 -21.67
N VAL A 192 -17.93 14.10 -22.74
CA VAL A 192 -18.64 13.89 -24.01
C VAL A 192 -17.81 13.31 -25.15
N ASP A 193 -16.47 13.35 -25.11
CA ASP A 193 -15.73 12.99 -26.32
C ASP A 193 -14.27 12.60 -26.00
N THR A 194 -13.98 11.30 -26.01
CA THR A 194 -12.62 10.78 -25.79
C THR A 194 -11.59 11.35 -26.75
N ASP A 195 -11.99 11.61 -27.99
CA ASP A 195 -11.08 12.17 -29.00
C ASP A 195 -10.67 13.62 -28.69
N LYS A 196 -11.46 14.33 -27.89
CA LYS A 196 -11.13 15.69 -27.41
C LYS A 196 -10.23 15.71 -26.19
N TYR A 197 -10.07 14.58 -25.49
CA TYR A 197 -9.24 14.47 -24.29
C TYR A 197 -7.84 13.95 -24.56
N VAL A 198 -7.55 13.47 -25.74
CA VAL A 198 -6.17 13.14 -26.11
C VAL A 198 -5.39 14.43 -26.42
N PRO A 199 -4.15 14.53 -25.96
CA PRO A 199 -3.40 13.57 -25.15
C PRO A 199 -3.80 13.57 -23.66
N PHE A 200 -3.62 12.42 -22.97
CA PHE A 200 -3.86 12.30 -21.54
C PHE A 200 -2.62 12.56 -20.69
N VAL A 201 -1.46 12.25 -21.22
CA VAL A 201 -0.18 12.25 -20.51
C VAL A 201 0.69 13.37 -21.04
N ASP A 202 1.11 14.26 -20.14
CA ASP A 202 2.01 15.34 -20.47
C ASP A 202 3.48 14.87 -20.64
N LYS A 203 4.38 15.80 -20.94
CA LYS A 203 5.81 15.51 -21.11
C LYS A 203 6.52 15.03 -19.84
N TYR A 204 5.87 15.13 -18.67
CA TYR A 204 6.37 14.68 -17.38
C TYR A 204 5.76 13.35 -16.92
N GLY A 205 4.82 12.79 -17.67
CA GLY A 205 4.09 11.58 -17.28
C GLY A 205 2.89 11.84 -16.38
N GLN A 206 2.45 13.10 -16.25
CA GLN A 206 1.31 13.53 -15.44
C GLN A 206 0.05 13.61 -16.29
N PHE A 207 -1.12 13.54 -15.61
CA PHE A 207 -2.41 13.74 -16.27
C PHE A 207 -2.58 15.19 -16.73
N VAL A 208 -2.95 15.38 -18.00
CA VAL A 208 -3.02 16.70 -18.65
C VAL A 208 -4.18 17.53 -18.12
N HIS A 209 -5.35 16.91 -17.92
CA HIS A 209 -6.63 17.61 -17.79
C HIS A 209 -7.07 17.92 -16.37
N ASP A 210 -6.19 17.72 -15.35
CA ASP A 210 -6.47 18.10 -13.98
C ASP A 210 -5.30 18.87 -13.37
N GLU A 211 -5.61 19.67 -12.33
CA GLU A 211 -4.64 20.45 -11.59
C GLU A 211 -4.66 20.05 -10.12
N TRP A 212 -3.47 19.96 -9.53
CA TRP A 212 -3.29 19.64 -8.12
C TRP A 212 -2.08 20.37 -7.54
N PRO A 213 -2.02 20.53 -6.20
CA PRO A 213 -0.82 21.07 -5.56
C PRO A 213 0.42 20.26 -5.90
N ALA A 214 1.49 20.93 -6.32
CA ALA A 214 2.75 20.32 -6.74
C ALA A 214 2.73 19.57 -8.10
N LYS A 215 1.75 19.81 -9.00
CA LYS A 215 1.87 19.42 -10.40
C LYS A 215 3.02 20.20 -11.06
N VAL A 216 3.84 19.50 -11.86
CA VAL A 216 4.99 20.11 -12.55
C VAL A 216 4.54 20.73 -13.87
N HIS A 217 4.94 21.97 -14.13
CA HIS A 217 4.62 22.71 -15.36
C HIS A 217 5.86 23.06 -16.19
N SER A 218 7.04 23.12 -15.56
CA SER A 218 8.28 23.49 -16.26
C SER A 218 9.49 22.67 -15.79
N ASP A 219 10.52 22.61 -16.64
CA ASP A 219 11.77 21.92 -16.31
C ASP A 219 12.52 22.64 -15.17
N ASP A 220 12.38 23.98 -15.10
CA ASP A 220 13.00 24.80 -14.04
C ASP A 220 12.42 24.48 -12.65
N GLU A 221 11.14 24.12 -12.57
CA GLU A 221 10.54 23.70 -11.32
C GLU A 221 11.19 22.44 -10.76
N LEU A 222 11.53 21.45 -11.61
CA LEU A 222 12.20 20.23 -11.16
C LEU A 222 13.58 20.50 -10.56
N ALA A 223 14.36 21.38 -11.17
CA ALA A 223 15.66 21.78 -10.63
C ALA A 223 15.53 22.59 -9.32
N ALA A 224 14.53 23.49 -9.26
CA ALA A 224 14.23 24.26 -8.05
C ALA A 224 13.77 23.36 -6.90
N ASP A 225 12.96 22.33 -7.16
CA ASP A 225 12.50 21.36 -6.17
C ASP A 225 13.67 20.63 -5.49
N LEU A 226 14.66 20.17 -6.25
CA LEU A 226 15.84 19.52 -5.68
C LEU A 226 16.58 20.46 -4.72
N ALA A 227 16.81 21.71 -5.17
CA ALA A 227 17.52 22.70 -4.38
C ALA A 227 16.76 23.10 -3.10
N ASP A 228 15.44 23.17 -3.17
CA ASP A 228 14.58 23.47 -2.01
C ASP A 228 14.52 22.28 -1.06
N GLU A 229 14.29 21.08 -1.57
CA GLU A 229 14.21 19.87 -0.73
C GLU A 229 15.52 19.61 0.02
N LEU A 230 16.68 19.75 -0.63
CA LEU A 230 17.99 19.60 0.02
C LEU A 230 18.22 20.54 1.21
N LYS A 231 17.61 21.73 1.21
CA LYS A 231 17.69 22.70 2.34
C LYS A 231 16.84 22.28 3.53
N HIS A 232 15.77 21.49 3.28
CA HIS A 232 14.78 21.14 4.29
C HIS A 232 14.90 19.69 4.80
N LEU A 233 15.85 18.90 4.25
CA LEU A 233 16.12 17.57 4.76
C LEU A 233 16.62 17.64 6.21
N GLN A 234 16.14 16.72 7.02
CA GLN A 234 16.49 16.59 8.42
C GLN A 234 17.40 15.37 8.64
N ASP A 235 18.16 15.39 9.73
CA ASP A 235 18.90 14.21 10.17
C ASP A 235 17.95 13.10 10.65
N ALA A 236 18.47 11.88 10.76
CA ALA A 236 17.75 10.75 11.34
C ALA A 236 17.27 11.07 12.78
N PRO A 237 16.16 10.45 13.24
CA PRO A 237 15.70 10.61 14.62
C PRO A 237 16.82 10.38 15.64
N LYS A 238 16.93 11.25 16.64
CA LYS A 238 18.02 11.22 17.64
C LYS A 238 18.00 9.97 18.53
N SER A 239 16.87 9.28 18.60
CA SER A 239 16.73 8.02 19.33
C SER A 239 17.32 6.82 18.63
N TRP A 240 17.88 7.00 17.41
CA TRP A 240 18.41 5.94 16.57
C TRP A 240 19.93 5.86 16.61
N ASP A 241 20.45 4.62 16.61
CA ASP A 241 21.86 4.34 16.32
C ASP A 241 22.15 4.38 14.80
N GLY A 242 23.37 4.04 14.38
CA GLY A 242 23.75 3.97 12.97
C GLY A 242 22.96 2.96 12.13
N TYR A 243 22.26 2.03 12.75
CA TYR A 243 21.35 1.07 12.12
C TYR A 243 19.87 1.47 12.24
N GLY A 244 19.54 2.54 12.96
CA GLY A 244 18.16 2.91 13.28
C GLY A 244 17.59 2.19 14.51
N GLY A 245 18.43 1.55 15.30
CA GLY A 245 18.07 0.89 16.55
C GLY A 245 17.94 1.85 17.73
N TRP A 246 17.28 1.43 18.79
CA TRP A 246 16.95 2.22 19.98
C TRP A 246 18.15 2.48 20.89
N VAL A 247 18.80 3.62 20.72
CA VAL A 247 20.00 4.01 21.51
C VAL A 247 19.78 4.02 23.02
N ASN A 248 18.62 4.49 23.46
CA ASN A 248 18.30 4.63 24.88
C ASN A 248 17.56 3.42 25.46
N GLY A 249 17.37 2.38 24.67
CA GLY A 249 16.69 1.16 25.08
C GLY A 249 17.59 0.13 25.77
N PRO A 250 17.06 -1.08 26.03
CA PRO A 250 17.86 -2.17 26.55
C PRO A 250 19.05 -2.50 25.65
N GLN A 251 20.26 -2.53 26.21
CA GLN A 251 21.47 -2.96 25.52
C GLN A 251 21.60 -4.48 25.60
N LEU A 252 21.48 -5.15 24.46
CA LEU A 252 21.67 -6.58 24.35
C LEU A 252 23.08 -6.91 23.85
N LYS A 253 23.43 -8.20 23.77
CA LYS A 253 24.74 -8.62 23.25
C LYS A 253 24.88 -8.25 21.77
N ALA A 254 25.94 -7.52 21.43
CA ALA A 254 26.36 -7.29 20.05
C ALA A 254 26.82 -8.61 19.39
N THR A 255 26.33 -8.87 18.16
CA THR A 255 26.64 -10.11 17.42
C THR A 255 27.27 -9.84 16.05
N GLY A 256 27.31 -8.57 15.61
CA GLY A 256 27.81 -8.19 14.29
C GLY A 256 26.82 -8.44 13.14
N HIS A 257 25.61 -8.91 13.44
CA HIS A 257 24.55 -9.14 12.46
C HIS A 257 23.15 -8.95 13.09
N PHE A 258 22.15 -8.70 12.28
CA PHE A 258 20.77 -8.65 12.72
C PHE A 258 20.30 -10.03 13.19
N ARG A 259 19.50 -10.04 14.26
CA ARG A 259 18.83 -11.23 14.80
C ARG A 259 17.47 -10.88 15.34
N THR A 260 16.70 -11.86 15.77
CA THR A 260 15.42 -11.67 16.47
C THR A 260 15.57 -12.04 17.95
N GLU A 261 14.91 -11.30 18.82
CA GLU A 261 14.88 -11.59 20.25
C GLU A 261 13.52 -11.13 20.85
N LYS A 262 13.05 -11.84 21.88
CA LYS A 262 11.82 -11.49 22.58
C LYS A 262 12.17 -10.77 23.87
N VAL A 263 11.75 -9.50 23.96
CA VAL A 263 11.99 -8.65 25.13
C VAL A 263 10.64 -8.16 25.64
N ASP A 264 10.38 -8.33 26.94
CA ASP A 264 9.15 -7.93 27.60
C ASP A 264 7.86 -8.41 26.89
N GLY A 265 7.88 -9.66 26.40
CA GLY A 265 6.73 -10.27 25.73
C GLY A 265 6.55 -9.91 24.26
N LYS A 266 7.35 -8.98 23.72
CA LYS A 266 7.34 -8.53 22.33
C LYS A 266 8.56 -9.03 21.56
N TRP A 267 8.35 -9.48 20.31
CA TRP A 267 9.44 -9.74 19.38
C TRP A 267 10.03 -8.45 18.80
N TRP A 268 11.33 -8.42 18.71
CA TRP A 268 12.12 -7.35 18.09
C TRP A 268 13.14 -7.94 17.11
N LEU A 269 13.50 -7.15 16.12
CA LEU A 269 14.83 -7.27 15.53
C LEU A 269 15.85 -6.64 16.49
N VAL A 270 17.08 -7.10 16.43
CA VAL A 270 18.19 -6.57 17.20
C VAL A 270 19.31 -6.23 16.23
N THR A 271 19.84 -5.00 16.33
CA THR A 271 20.92 -4.54 15.46
C THR A 271 22.23 -5.32 15.68
N PRO A 272 23.18 -5.25 14.76
CA PRO A 272 24.51 -5.82 14.96
C PRO A 272 25.21 -5.39 16.25
N GLU A 273 24.91 -4.17 16.73
CA GLU A 273 25.46 -3.59 17.97
C GLU A 273 24.65 -3.95 19.23
N GLY A 274 23.50 -4.59 19.08
CA GLY A 274 22.69 -5.08 20.20
C GLY A 274 21.55 -4.16 20.64
N HIS A 275 21.17 -3.15 19.86
CA HIS A 275 20.02 -2.33 20.13
C HIS A 275 18.72 -2.96 19.59
N LEU A 276 17.61 -2.76 20.28
CA LEU A 276 16.30 -3.15 19.78
C LEU A 276 15.97 -2.35 18.51
N PHE A 277 15.39 -3.02 17.52
CA PHE A 277 15.13 -2.43 16.21
C PHE A 277 13.74 -2.84 15.71
N PHE A 278 12.96 -1.85 15.26
CA PHE A 278 11.71 -2.06 14.55
C PHE A 278 11.89 -1.57 13.11
N SER A 279 11.74 -2.46 12.13
CA SER A 279 12.00 -2.15 10.73
C SER A 279 10.86 -1.37 10.09
N VAL A 280 11.14 -0.14 9.65
CA VAL A 280 10.22 0.70 8.86
C VAL A 280 10.82 0.91 7.49
N GLY A 281 10.32 0.15 6.54
CA GLY A 281 10.93 0.08 5.21
C GLY A 281 10.06 0.61 4.09
N VAL A 282 10.70 0.84 2.94
CA VAL A 282 10.02 1.17 1.68
C VAL A 282 10.57 0.31 0.56
N ASP A 283 9.68 -0.46 -0.06
CA ASP A 283 9.98 -1.36 -1.17
C ASP A 283 10.18 -0.57 -2.49
N VAL A 284 10.87 -1.19 -3.45
CA VAL A 284 11.03 -0.69 -4.82
C VAL A 284 11.66 0.71 -4.87
N THR A 285 12.62 0.97 -3.97
CA THR A 285 13.39 2.21 -3.95
C THR A 285 14.47 2.16 -5.03
N ARG A 286 14.13 2.61 -6.23
CA ARG A 286 15.02 2.56 -7.40
C ARG A 286 14.65 3.62 -8.45
N VAL A 287 15.59 3.93 -9.36
CA VAL A 287 15.39 4.91 -10.44
C VAL A 287 14.37 4.40 -11.45
N MET A 288 14.59 3.20 -11.97
CA MET A 288 13.73 2.61 -12.99
C MET A 288 12.75 1.65 -12.32
N THR A 289 11.51 2.08 -12.18
CA THR A 289 10.47 1.23 -11.61
C THR A 289 9.58 0.66 -12.70
N ASP A 290 8.89 1.53 -13.41
CA ASP A 290 7.77 1.10 -14.22
C ASP A 290 7.73 1.93 -15.49
N ILE A 291 7.70 1.26 -16.63
CA ILE A 291 7.71 1.89 -17.94
C ILE A 291 6.39 1.61 -18.63
N THR A 292 5.72 2.68 -19.05
CA THR A 292 4.52 2.55 -19.88
C THR A 292 4.90 2.24 -21.32
N ASP A 293 4.22 1.26 -21.92
CA ASP A 293 4.33 0.98 -23.36
C ASP A 293 3.30 1.80 -24.14
N ALA A 294 3.77 2.81 -24.88
CA ALA A 294 2.92 3.73 -25.62
C ALA A 294 2.47 3.24 -27.01
N ARG A 295 2.97 2.08 -27.48
CA ARG A 295 2.71 1.60 -28.85
C ARG A 295 1.24 1.36 -29.16
N ARG A 296 0.45 1.02 -28.15
CA ARG A 296 -0.99 0.77 -28.33
C ARG A 296 -1.80 2.04 -28.54
N HIS A 297 -1.37 3.14 -27.92
CA HIS A 297 -2.11 4.40 -27.90
C HIS A 297 -1.16 5.60 -28.02
N PRO A 298 -0.49 5.76 -29.16
CA PRO A 298 0.53 6.80 -29.33
C PRO A 298 -0.02 8.22 -29.20
N ASN A 299 -1.27 8.45 -29.57
CA ASN A 299 -1.93 9.75 -29.47
C ASN A 299 -2.29 10.17 -28.03
N TRP A 300 -2.08 9.30 -27.02
CA TRP A 300 -2.36 9.66 -25.63
C TRP A 300 -1.26 10.46 -24.96
N PHE A 301 -0.11 10.56 -25.58
CA PHE A 301 1.08 11.22 -25.04
C PHE A 301 1.37 12.51 -25.77
N GLN A 302 1.73 13.57 -25.01
CA GLN A 302 2.25 14.81 -25.58
C GLN A 302 3.69 14.65 -26.06
N SER A 303 4.46 13.72 -25.45
CA SER A 303 5.85 13.49 -25.80
C SER A 303 5.98 12.63 -27.05
N GLU A 304 7.07 12.84 -27.80
CA GLU A 304 7.50 11.92 -28.83
C GLU A 304 7.76 10.53 -28.24
N ILE A 305 7.28 9.50 -28.93
CA ILE A 305 7.39 8.12 -28.47
C ILE A 305 8.70 7.54 -29.00
N PRO A 306 9.59 7.03 -28.12
CA PRO A 306 10.79 6.32 -28.52
C PRO A 306 10.49 5.14 -29.46
N ALA A 307 11.44 4.77 -30.31
CA ALA A 307 11.27 3.70 -31.29
C ALA A 307 10.90 2.33 -30.68
N ASP A 308 11.29 2.08 -29.44
CA ASP A 308 10.91 0.88 -28.68
C ASP A 308 9.54 0.99 -28.00
N GLY A 309 8.88 2.15 -28.11
CA GLY A 309 7.57 2.44 -27.51
C GLY A 309 7.56 2.66 -26.03
N LYS A 310 8.70 2.67 -25.36
CA LYS A 310 8.80 2.75 -23.90
C LYS A 310 8.95 4.20 -23.43
N MET A 311 8.12 4.60 -22.48
CA MET A 311 8.09 5.96 -21.92
C MET A 311 8.70 5.99 -20.52
N PRO A 312 10.00 6.26 -20.37
CA PRO A 312 10.68 6.26 -19.07
C PRO A 312 10.59 7.65 -18.39
N PHE A 313 9.38 8.14 -18.12
CA PHE A 313 9.15 9.49 -17.58
C PHE A 313 9.97 9.79 -16.33
N THR A 314 10.07 8.83 -15.42
CA THR A 314 10.88 9.00 -14.20
C THR A 314 12.34 9.34 -14.51
N ILE A 315 12.95 8.64 -15.48
CA ILE A 315 14.34 8.90 -15.87
C ILE A 315 14.46 10.30 -16.47
N TRP A 316 13.57 10.66 -17.39
CA TRP A 316 13.58 11.99 -18.01
C TRP A 316 13.39 13.13 -17.01
N ASN A 317 12.51 12.93 -16.02
CA ASN A 317 12.29 13.91 -14.95
C ASN A 317 13.51 14.02 -14.02
N LEU A 318 14.15 12.91 -13.67
CA LEU A 318 15.37 12.92 -12.86
C LEU A 318 16.56 13.53 -13.60
N GLU A 319 16.73 13.28 -14.91
CA GLU A 319 17.74 13.96 -15.73
C GLU A 319 17.59 15.49 -15.66
N LYS A 320 16.36 15.99 -15.73
CA LYS A 320 16.07 17.43 -15.62
C LYS A 320 16.28 17.93 -14.19
N LYS A 321 15.79 17.19 -13.19
CA LYS A 321 15.92 17.53 -11.77
C LYS A 321 17.38 17.65 -11.33
N PHE A 322 18.24 16.75 -11.79
CA PHE A 322 19.66 16.76 -11.48
C PHE A 322 20.54 17.51 -12.49
N GLY A 323 19.96 17.94 -13.63
CA GLY A 323 20.67 18.66 -14.68
C GLY A 323 21.73 17.85 -15.42
N LYS A 324 21.69 16.52 -15.33
CA LYS A 324 22.66 15.60 -15.94
C LYS A 324 22.09 14.22 -16.18
N LYS A 325 22.64 13.50 -17.17
CA LYS A 325 22.22 12.11 -17.47
C LYS A 325 22.78 11.08 -16.49
N ASP A 326 23.99 11.30 -16.03
CA ASP A 326 24.65 10.43 -15.02
C ASP A 326 24.31 10.93 -13.61
N PHE A 327 23.06 10.80 -13.23
CA PHE A 327 22.54 11.28 -11.94
C PHE A 327 22.41 10.17 -10.89
N ALA A 328 22.54 8.90 -11.26
CA ALA A 328 22.12 7.79 -10.42
C ALA A 328 22.83 7.76 -9.05
N ALA A 329 24.14 8.02 -8.99
CA ALA A 329 24.89 8.05 -7.74
C ALA A 329 24.39 9.17 -6.81
N ASP A 330 24.24 10.39 -7.34
CA ASP A 330 23.74 11.53 -6.56
C ASP A 330 22.29 11.30 -6.11
N TYR A 331 21.50 10.65 -6.96
CA TYR A 331 20.13 10.30 -6.61
C TYR A 331 20.06 9.32 -5.44
N TYR A 332 20.88 8.28 -5.43
CA TYR A 332 20.88 7.33 -4.31
C TYR A 332 21.42 7.94 -3.02
N ASP A 333 22.42 8.82 -3.09
CA ASP A 333 22.84 9.63 -1.95
C ASP A 333 21.70 10.51 -1.40
N PHE A 334 20.94 11.11 -2.30
CA PHE A 334 19.77 11.91 -1.95
C PHE A 334 18.64 11.06 -1.33
N VAL A 335 18.39 9.88 -1.87
CA VAL A 335 17.40 8.93 -1.31
C VAL A 335 17.76 8.52 0.11
N VAL A 336 19.02 8.24 0.41
CA VAL A 336 19.46 7.92 1.78
C VAL A 336 19.15 9.06 2.75
N LYS A 337 19.40 10.33 2.34
CA LYS A 337 19.06 11.52 3.14
C LYS A 337 17.55 11.68 3.32
N ARG A 338 16.74 11.35 2.29
CA ARG A 338 15.28 11.31 2.38
C ARG A 338 14.82 10.30 3.43
N PHE A 339 15.42 9.12 3.46
CA PHE A 339 15.08 8.11 4.46
C PHE A 339 15.35 8.62 5.87
N ASP A 340 16.48 9.27 6.11
CA ASP A 340 16.78 9.93 7.39
C ASP A 340 15.71 10.97 7.73
N SER A 341 15.44 11.87 6.78
CA SER A 341 14.49 12.98 6.95
C SER A 341 13.04 12.53 7.15
N TRP A 342 12.65 11.42 6.55
CA TRP A 342 11.29 10.87 6.65
C TRP A 342 11.12 9.85 7.79
N GLY A 343 12.15 9.60 8.60
CA GLY A 343 12.08 8.64 9.71
C GLY A 343 11.91 7.20 9.23
N LEU A 344 12.54 6.85 8.11
CA LEU A 344 12.58 5.51 7.53
C LEU A 344 13.96 4.89 7.77
N ASN A 345 14.02 3.66 8.30
CA ASN A 345 15.29 3.03 8.66
C ASN A 345 15.68 1.83 7.81
N THR A 346 14.83 1.39 6.88
CA THR A 346 15.08 0.16 6.10
C THR A 346 14.82 0.37 4.61
N ILE A 347 15.79 0.03 3.78
CA ILE A 347 15.59 -0.13 2.33
C ILE A 347 14.87 -1.46 2.11
N GLY A 348 13.64 -1.40 1.58
CA GLY A 348 12.78 -2.56 1.39
C GLY A 348 13.15 -3.42 0.18
N ASN A 349 12.33 -4.43 -0.06
CA ASN A 349 12.55 -5.37 -1.15
C ASN A 349 12.49 -4.70 -2.54
N TRP A 350 13.10 -5.32 -3.57
CA TRP A 350 13.19 -4.84 -4.97
C TRP A 350 13.80 -3.45 -5.15
N SER A 351 14.46 -2.93 -4.14
CA SER A 351 15.22 -1.69 -4.23
C SER A 351 16.48 -1.86 -5.07
N ALA A 352 17.08 -0.75 -5.49
CA ALA A 352 18.29 -0.75 -6.29
C ALA A 352 19.46 -1.44 -5.57
N SER A 353 20.21 -2.25 -6.28
CA SER A 353 21.41 -2.92 -5.76
C SER A 353 22.45 -1.91 -5.27
N GLU A 354 22.53 -0.76 -5.90
CA GLU A 354 23.41 0.35 -5.55
C GLU A 354 23.20 0.81 -4.09
N LEU A 355 21.93 0.88 -3.65
CA LEU A 355 21.61 1.24 -2.26
C LEU A 355 22.14 0.21 -1.25
N ALA A 356 22.05 -1.08 -1.59
CA ALA A 356 22.64 -2.14 -0.77
C ALA A 356 24.17 -2.04 -0.75
N LEU A 357 24.81 -1.81 -1.90
CA LEU A 357 26.27 -1.67 -2.03
C LEU A 357 26.83 -0.43 -1.31
N MET A 358 26.02 0.57 -1.03
CA MET A 358 26.44 1.74 -0.22
C MET A 358 26.61 1.40 1.26
N SER A 359 25.97 0.37 1.78
CA SER A 359 26.01 -0.05 3.21
C SER A 359 25.73 1.11 4.20
N ARG A 360 24.77 1.98 3.86
CA ARG A 360 24.48 3.19 4.65
C ARG A 360 23.16 3.10 5.44
N LYS A 361 22.30 2.17 5.08
CA LYS A 361 21.01 1.91 5.74
C LYS A 361 20.78 0.40 5.83
N PRO A 362 20.15 -0.09 6.87
CA PRO A 362 19.64 -1.46 6.89
C PRO A 362 18.79 -1.77 5.66
N TYR A 363 18.89 -2.99 5.17
CA TYR A 363 18.13 -3.41 4.00
C TYR A 363 17.78 -4.89 4.01
N VAL A 364 16.81 -5.25 3.19
CA VAL A 364 16.41 -6.62 2.89
C VAL A 364 16.50 -6.88 1.39
N MET A 365 16.75 -8.13 0.98
CA MET A 365 16.84 -8.51 -0.44
C MET A 365 16.11 -9.81 -0.73
N SER A 366 15.58 -9.94 -1.96
CA SER A 366 15.13 -11.22 -2.52
C SER A 366 16.28 -11.96 -3.20
N VAL A 367 16.45 -13.23 -2.87
CA VAL A 367 17.37 -14.13 -3.58
C VAL A 367 16.72 -14.59 -4.88
N LEU A 368 15.47 -15.02 -4.80
CA LEU A 368 14.68 -15.52 -5.92
C LEU A 368 13.28 -14.89 -5.89
N GLU A 369 12.69 -14.71 -7.06
CA GLU A 369 11.26 -14.44 -7.23
C GLU A 369 10.57 -15.52 -8.06
N ARG A 370 11.34 -16.19 -8.88
CA ARG A 370 10.95 -17.36 -9.68
C ARG A 370 12.23 -18.10 -10.07
N ALA A 371 12.53 -19.19 -9.39
CA ALA A 371 13.73 -19.99 -9.68
C ALA A 371 13.69 -20.51 -11.11
N ARG A 372 14.69 -20.12 -11.91
CA ARG A 372 14.86 -20.67 -13.27
C ARG A 372 15.31 -22.12 -13.15
N GLY A 373 14.79 -22.99 -14.03
CA GLY A 373 15.12 -24.42 -14.04
C GLY A 373 14.34 -25.25 -13.02
N VAL A 374 13.59 -24.64 -12.11
CA VAL A 374 12.68 -25.34 -11.20
C VAL A 374 11.32 -25.48 -11.85
N LYS A 375 10.84 -26.71 -11.95
CA LYS A 375 9.54 -27.01 -12.56
C LYS A 375 8.39 -26.32 -11.81
N ARG A 376 7.45 -25.75 -12.57
CA ARG A 376 6.28 -25.03 -12.05
C ARG A 376 5.05 -25.92 -12.12
N HIS A 377 4.16 -25.75 -11.16
CA HIS A 377 2.84 -26.37 -11.24
C HIS A 377 2.05 -25.77 -12.43
N PRO A 378 1.38 -26.61 -13.26
CA PRO A 378 0.83 -26.16 -14.55
C PRO A 378 -0.34 -25.17 -14.43
N LYS A 379 -1.03 -25.10 -13.29
CA LYS A 379 -2.25 -24.31 -13.09
C LYS A 379 -2.19 -23.31 -11.94
N ILE A 380 -1.20 -23.40 -11.07
CA ILE A 380 -1.11 -22.61 -9.83
C ILE A 380 0.26 -21.93 -9.82
N ASN A 381 0.33 -20.67 -9.38
CA ASN A 381 1.58 -19.95 -9.27
C ASN A 381 2.42 -20.45 -8.06
N ILE A 382 2.98 -21.65 -8.22
CA ILE A 382 3.86 -22.31 -7.26
C ILE A 382 4.78 -23.27 -8.01
N TYR A 383 5.85 -23.74 -7.41
CA TYR A 383 6.65 -24.87 -7.94
C TYR A 383 5.89 -26.18 -7.85
N ASP A 384 6.27 -27.13 -8.69
CA ASP A 384 5.82 -28.53 -8.59
C ASP A 384 6.61 -29.20 -7.47
N LEU A 385 6.09 -29.13 -6.25
CA LEU A 385 6.74 -29.66 -5.04
C LEU A 385 6.73 -31.21 -4.99
N GLU A 386 6.01 -31.86 -5.89
CA GLU A 386 6.01 -33.33 -6.07
C GLU A 386 7.02 -33.77 -7.15
N ASP A 387 7.67 -32.83 -7.85
CA ASP A 387 8.69 -33.14 -8.86
C ASP A 387 9.96 -33.70 -8.19
N ALA A 388 10.43 -34.86 -8.68
CA ALA A 388 11.61 -35.51 -8.13
C ALA A 388 12.90 -34.67 -8.22
N GLY A 389 12.97 -33.72 -9.17
CA GLY A 389 14.08 -32.82 -9.35
C GLY A 389 13.97 -31.52 -8.54
N PHE A 390 12.85 -31.29 -7.82
CA PHE A 390 12.60 -30.01 -7.15
C PHE A 390 13.73 -29.63 -6.18
N GLU A 391 14.13 -30.53 -5.28
CA GLU A 391 15.14 -30.24 -4.27
C GLU A 391 16.48 -29.84 -4.89
N GLU A 392 16.98 -30.64 -5.84
CA GLU A 392 18.26 -30.38 -6.49
C GLU A 392 18.24 -29.07 -7.28
N ASN A 393 17.20 -28.85 -8.08
CA ASN A 393 17.06 -27.66 -8.91
C ASN A 393 16.90 -26.40 -8.08
N MET A 394 16.15 -26.44 -6.97
CA MET A 394 15.97 -25.30 -6.08
C MET A 394 17.27 -24.92 -5.36
N ARG A 395 18.02 -25.93 -4.86
CA ARG A 395 19.35 -25.74 -4.29
C ARG A 395 20.32 -25.10 -5.30
N ALA A 396 20.34 -25.62 -6.51
CA ALA A 396 21.17 -25.08 -7.58
C ALA A 396 20.79 -23.64 -7.94
N ALA A 397 19.50 -23.32 -8.02
CA ALA A 397 19.03 -21.97 -8.31
C ALA A 397 19.45 -20.96 -7.23
N ILE A 398 19.34 -21.29 -5.94
CA ILE A 398 19.78 -20.42 -4.85
C ILE A 398 21.31 -20.19 -4.91
N ARG A 399 22.10 -21.26 -5.05
CA ARG A 399 23.57 -21.14 -5.17
C ARG A 399 23.97 -20.26 -6.34
N GLN A 400 23.41 -20.52 -7.51
CA GLN A 400 23.71 -19.75 -8.72
C GLN A 400 23.46 -18.25 -8.53
N ARG A 401 22.40 -17.87 -7.80
CA ARG A 401 22.13 -16.46 -7.52
C ARG A 401 23.25 -15.81 -6.72
N PHE A 402 23.74 -16.43 -5.66
CA PHE A 402 24.87 -15.90 -4.90
C PHE A 402 26.18 -15.93 -5.69
N GLU A 403 26.38 -16.89 -6.59
CA GLU A 403 27.57 -16.95 -7.46
C GLU A 403 27.59 -15.85 -8.51
N THR A 404 26.42 -15.50 -9.07
CA THR A 404 26.33 -14.59 -10.22
C THR A 404 25.98 -13.14 -9.85
N ASP A 405 25.34 -12.91 -8.73
CA ASP A 405 24.88 -11.58 -8.29
C ASP A 405 25.83 -10.97 -7.27
N ALA A 406 26.54 -9.90 -7.67
CA ALA A 406 27.50 -9.22 -6.80
C ALA A 406 26.86 -8.56 -5.57
N ALA A 407 25.63 -8.05 -5.70
CA ALA A 407 24.92 -7.43 -4.58
C ALA A 407 24.50 -8.47 -3.54
N LEU A 408 24.08 -9.66 -3.95
CA LEU A 408 23.78 -10.76 -3.02
C LEU A 408 25.04 -11.24 -2.28
N ARG A 409 26.20 -11.34 -2.98
CA ARG A 409 27.48 -11.65 -2.32
C ARG A 409 27.88 -10.59 -1.31
N HIS A 410 27.73 -9.32 -1.67
CA HIS A 410 27.98 -8.21 -0.74
C HIS A 410 27.05 -8.32 0.48
N ALA A 411 25.75 -8.46 0.25
CA ALA A 411 24.75 -8.54 1.31
C ALA A 411 24.98 -9.72 2.27
N ALA A 412 25.49 -10.84 1.79
CA ALA A 412 25.82 -11.99 2.64
C ALA A 412 26.85 -11.67 3.73
N ALA A 413 27.76 -10.71 3.47
CA ALA A 413 28.80 -10.29 4.41
C ALA A 413 28.49 -8.96 5.12
N ASP A 414 27.61 -8.12 4.56
CA ASP A 414 27.35 -6.76 5.04
C ASP A 414 26.49 -6.74 6.32
N PRO A 415 26.95 -6.16 7.43
CA PRO A 415 26.17 -6.04 8.67
C PRO A 415 24.86 -5.25 8.48
N MET A 416 24.74 -4.37 7.48
CA MET A 416 23.50 -3.64 7.17
C MET A 416 22.42 -4.55 6.59
N CYS A 417 22.75 -5.70 6.00
CA CYS A 417 21.77 -6.65 5.51
C CYS A 417 21.05 -7.36 6.67
N ILE A 418 19.75 -7.13 6.82
CA ILE A 418 18.89 -7.78 7.82
C ILE A 418 18.72 -9.26 7.47
N GLY A 419 18.42 -9.55 6.20
CA GLY A 419 18.16 -10.90 5.76
C GLY A 419 17.58 -10.97 4.34
N PHE A 420 17.18 -12.17 3.97
CA PHE A 420 16.78 -12.49 2.61
C PHE A 420 15.39 -13.11 2.54
N PHE A 421 14.63 -12.70 1.52
CA PHE A 421 13.44 -13.40 1.06
C PHE A 421 13.80 -14.44 0.00
N ILE A 422 13.03 -15.51 -0.06
CA ILE A 422 13.06 -16.46 -1.17
C ILE A 422 11.64 -16.56 -1.69
N ASP A 423 11.45 -16.14 -2.94
CA ASP A 423 10.17 -16.01 -3.63
C ASP A 423 9.23 -14.92 -3.05
N ASN A 424 8.15 -14.65 -3.77
CA ASN A 424 7.10 -13.73 -3.40
C ASN A 424 5.74 -14.29 -3.81
N GLU A 425 4.80 -14.30 -2.87
CA GLU A 425 3.38 -14.58 -3.11
C GLU A 425 3.10 -15.91 -3.84
N LEU A 426 3.86 -16.94 -3.50
CA LEU A 426 3.54 -18.27 -3.98
C LEU A 426 2.16 -18.70 -3.47
N GLN A 427 1.35 -19.28 -4.36
CA GLN A 427 -0.06 -19.59 -4.08
C GLN A 427 -0.22 -20.91 -3.29
N PHE A 428 0.45 -21.05 -2.15
CA PHE A 428 0.38 -22.20 -1.27
C PHE A 428 -1.05 -22.57 -0.87
N GLN A 429 -1.88 -21.57 -0.56
CA GLN A 429 -3.28 -21.78 -0.19
C GLN A 429 -4.09 -22.46 -1.29
N ARG A 430 -3.81 -22.13 -2.55
CA ARG A 430 -4.47 -22.76 -3.70
C ARG A 430 -3.92 -24.14 -3.99
N TRP A 431 -2.65 -24.39 -3.67
CA TRP A 431 -1.98 -25.66 -3.89
C TRP A 431 -2.35 -26.71 -2.83
N ILE A 432 -2.40 -26.36 -1.54
CA ILE A 432 -2.68 -27.27 -0.43
C ILE A 432 -3.91 -28.19 -0.67
N PRO A 433 -5.07 -27.69 -1.17
CA PRO A 433 -6.21 -28.54 -1.47
C PRO A 433 -5.99 -29.50 -2.65
N PHE A 434 -5.06 -29.20 -3.55
CA PHE A 434 -4.84 -29.97 -4.78
C PHE A 434 -3.86 -31.15 -4.63
N VAL A 435 -3.01 -31.11 -3.62
CA VAL A 435 -1.90 -32.08 -3.48
C VAL A 435 -2.34 -33.47 -2.99
N GLY A 436 -3.65 -33.68 -2.78
CA GLY A 436 -4.18 -35.00 -2.46
C GLY A 436 -4.06 -35.41 -0.99
N GLY A 437 -4.05 -34.45 -0.07
CA GLY A 437 -4.15 -34.70 1.35
C GLY A 437 -3.18 -33.89 2.21
N LYS A 438 -3.51 -33.81 3.51
CA LYS A 438 -2.76 -32.98 4.48
C LYS A 438 -1.31 -33.43 4.63
N GLU A 439 -1.05 -34.73 4.65
CA GLU A 439 0.30 -35.29 4.81
C GLU A 439 1.22 -34.91 3.64
N LYS A 440 0.74 -35.07 2.40
CA LYS A 440 1.49 -34.67 1.22
C LYS A 440 1.73 -33.16 1.17
N ALA A 441 0.74 -32.35 1.58
CA ALA A 441 0.91 -30.92 1.67
C ALA A 441 2.01 -30.56 2.70
N GLU A 442 2.03 -31.22 3.85
CA GLU A 442 3.05 -31.02 4.87
C GLU A 442 4.46 -31.39 4.37
N GLN A 443 4.58 -32.53 3.70
CA GLN A 443 5.85 -32.98 3.08
C GLN A 443 6.39 -31.99 2.05
N GLY A 444 5.54 -31.52 1.12
CA GLY A 444 5.95 -30.54 0.11
C GLY A 444 6.34 -29.19 0.68
N LEU A 445 5.59 -28.68 1.65
CA LEU A 445 5.91 -27.43 2.35
C LEU A 445 7.20 -27.56 3.17
N ASP A 446 7.36 -28.68 3.89
CA ASP A 446 8.57 -28.96 4.67
C ASP A 446 9.82 -29.01 3.77
N LEU A 447 9.72 -29.71 2.64
CA LEU A 447 10.77 -29.77 1.63
C LEU A 447 11.14 -28.36 1.14
N TYR A 448 10.16 -27.55 0.75
CA TYR A 448 10.39 -26.19 0.24
C TYR A 448 11.14 -25.31 1.25
N PHE A 449 10.59 -25.16 2.46
CA PHE A 449 11.19 -24.27 3.47
C PHE A 449 12.53 -24.79 3.99
N ARG A 450 12.71 -26.10 4.14
CA ARG A 450 13.96 -26.72 4.54
C ARG A 450 15.07 -26.46 3.53
N VAL A 451 14.81 -26.69 2.26
CA VAL A 451 15.78 -26.45 1.18
C VAL A 451 16.20 -24.98 1.13
N CYS A 452 15.23 -24.06 1.21
CA CYS A 452 15.49 -22.63 1.24
C CYS A 452 16.37 -22.23 2.44
N LYS A 453 16.02 -22.69 3.66
CA LYS A 453 16.80 -22.39 4.88
C LYS A 453 18.21 -22.93 4.82
N GLU A 454 18.40 -24.18 4.41
CA GLU A 454 19.70 -24.84 4.36
C GLU A 454 20.64 -24.19 3.35
N GLU A 455 20.17 -23.87 2.15
CA GLU A 455 21.02 -23.22 1.14
C GLU A 455 21.32 -21.77 1.49
N LEU A 456 20.35 -21.04 2.05
CA LEU A 456 20.60 -19.68 2.52
C LEU A 456 21.63 -19.66 3.66
N ALA A 457 21.54 -20.58 4.61
CA ALA A 457 22.49 -20.67 5.73
C ALA A 457 23.93 -20.96 5.25
N LYS A 458 24.10 -21.71 4.14
CA LYS A 458 25.41 -21.94 3.51
C LYS A 458 25.94 -20.70 2.79
N ALA A 459 25.06 -19.98 2.07
CA ALA A 459 25.45 -18.86 1.23
C ALA A 459 25.63 -17.57 2.04
N ALA A 460 24.88 -17.37 3.13
CA ALA A 460 24.81 -16.14 3.90
C ALA A 460 24.66 -16.43 5.41
N SER A 461 25.71 -17.04 5.99
CA SER A 461 25.73 -17.40 7.41
C SER A 461 25.50 -16.16 8.30
N GLY A 462 24.63 -16.30 9.30
CA GLY A 462 24.27 -15.22 10.22
C GLY A 462 23.21 -14.25 9.70
N LYS A 463 22.70 -14.42 8.47
CA LYS A 463 21.58 -13.63 7.94
C LYS A 463 20.24 -14.31 8.19
N LEU A 464 19.20 -13.49 8.39
CA LEU A 464 17.85 -14.00 8.65
C LEU A 464 17.21 -14.54 7.36
N TYR A 465 16.56 -15.69 7.46
CA TYR A 465 15.61 -16.15 6.46
C TYR A 465 14.24 -15.54 6.75
N LEU A 466 13.83 -14.61 5.91
CA LEU A 466 12.62 -13.80 6.08
C LEU A 466 11.37 -14.44 5.45
N GLY A 467 11.47 -15.66 4.93
CA GLY A 467 10.37 -16.40 4.31
C GLY A 467 10.08 -15.98 2.87
N SER A 468 8.86 -16.25 2.41
CA SER A 468 8.41 -16.10 1.01
C SER A 468 7.23 -15.14 0.84
N ARG A 469 7.08 -14.15 1.72
CA ARG A 469 6.14 -13.03 1.59
C ARG A 469 4.72 -13.51 1.26
N PHE A 470 4.01 -14.06 2.25
CA PHE A 470 2.68 -14.65 2.04
C PHE A 470 1.62 -13.62 1.66
N VAL A 471 0.68 -13.99 0.79
CA VAL A 471 -0.47 -13.15 0.43
C VAL A 471 -1.45 -13.08 1.62
N GLY A 472 -1.41 -11.99 2.37
CA GLY A 472 -2.31 -11.74 3.50
C GLY A 472 -2.14 -12.71 4.68
N PHE A 473 -2.78 -12.38 5.77
CA PHE A 473 -2.71 -13.16 7.01
C PHE A 473 -3.53 -14.44 7.01
N ARG A 474 -4.50 -14.57 6.11
CA ARG A 474 -5.42 -15.72 6.05
C ARG A 474 -4.79 -16.91 5.34
N GLN A 475 -3.77 -17.50 5.95
CA GLN A 475 -3.11 -18.69 5.43
C GLN A 475 -3.54 -19.94 6.19
N ALA A 476 -3.47 -21.10 5.53
CA ALA A 476 -3.75 -22.36 6.18
C ALA A 476 -2.80 -22.61 7.37
N GLY A 477 -3.31 -23.12 8.50
CA GLY A 477 -2.51 -23.37 9.69
C GLY A 477 -1.32 -24.30 9.47
N ILE A 478 -1.41 -25.20 8.48
CA ILE A 478 -0.29 -26.07 8.06
C ILE A 478 0.86 -25.24 7.46
N LEU A 479 0.57 -24.21 6.67
CA LEU A 479 1.61 -23.32 6.10
C LEU A 479 2.33 -22.55 7.21
N TRP A 480 1.56 -21.97 8.16
CA TRP A 480 2.14 -21.28 9.32
C TRP A 480 3.06 -22.16 10.14
N ARG A 481 2.60 -23.37 10.50
CA ARG A 481 3.40 -24.32 11.28
C ARG A 481 4.68 -24.73 10.57
N THR A 482 4.61 -24.99 9.28
CA THR A 482 5.78 -25.44 8.52
C THR A 482 6.77 -24.30 8.33
N ALA A 483 6.29 -23.10 7.94
CA ALA A 483 7.15 -21.92 7.84
C ALA A 483 7.85 -21.60 9.19
N ALA A 484 7.12 -21.71 10.31
CA ALA A 484 7.68 -21.46 11.64
C ALA A 484 8.83 -22.39 12.06
N LYS A 485 8.96 -23.57 11.44
CA LYS A 485 10.10 -24.46 11.69
C LYS A 485 11.40 -23.91 11.09
N TYR A 486 11.33 -23.22 9.96
CA TYR A 486 12.49 -22.89 9.13
C TYR A 486 12.78 -21.40 9.01
N CYS A 487 11.76 -20.54 8.93
CA CYS A 487 11.95 -19.11 8.84
C CYS A 487 12.38 -18.52 10.18
N ASP A 488 13.32 -17.58 10.15
CA ASP A 488 13.68 -16.77 11.32
C ASP A 488 12.61 -15.70 11.57
N VAL A 489 12.05 -15.15 10.50
CA VAL A 489 10.92 -14.23 10.47
C VAL A 489 9.94 -14.70 9.39
N ILE A 490 8.65 -14.70 9.68
CA ILE A 490 7.64 -14.99 8.65
C ILE A 490 7.13 -13.66 8.09
N THR A 491 7.21 -13.49 6.78
CA THR A 491 6.77 -12.25 6.13
C THR A 491 5.42 -12.43 5.43
N VAL A 492 4.58 -11.41 5.57
CA VAL A 492 3.24 -11.34 5.00
C VAL A 492 3.04 -10.02 4.28
N ASN A 493 2.53 -10.05 3.06
CA ASN A 493 2.06 -8.87 2.33
C ASN A 493 0.62 -8.59 2.74
N ALA A 494 0.38 -7.48 3.46
CA ALA A 494 -0.89 -7.23 4.14
C ALA A 494 -1.58 -5.96 3.68
N TYR A 495 -2.30 -6.05 2.59
CA TYR A 495 -3.13 -4.96 2.08
C TYR A 495 -4.46 -4.92 2.85
N ALA A 496 -4.39 -4.37 4.04
CA ALA A 496 -5.50 -4.27 4.97
C ALA A 496 -5.49 -2.93 5.70
N ASN A 497 -6.58 -2.62 6.38
CA ASN A 497 -6.69 -1.36 7.13
C ASN A 497 -5.98 -1.40 8.47
N SER A 498 -5.75 -2.61 8.99
CA SER A 498 -5.17 -2.87 10.30
C SER A 498 -4.52 -4.25 10.32
N VAL A 499 -3.55 -4.43 11.17
CA VAL A 499 -2.90 -5.73 11.45
C VAL A 499 -3.67 -6.60 12.43
N TYR A 500 -4.69 -6.07 13.08
CA TYR A 500 -5.56 -6.82 14.01
C TYR A 500 -6.46 -7.85 13.34
N ASN A 501 -6.35 -8.02 12.02
CA ASN A 501 -6.93 -9.14 11.29
C ASN A 501 -6.19 -10.47 11.48
N ILE A 502 -5.13 -10.47 12.27
CA ILE A 502 -4.36 -11.67 12.58
C ILE A 502 -5.10 -12.39 13.72
N SER A 503 -5.79 -13.49 13.41
CA SER A 503 -6.51 -14.26 14.44
C SER A 503 -5.55 -14.98 15.38
N GLU A 504 -5.93 -15.15 16.66
CA GLU A 504 -5.16 -15.95 17.61
C GLU A 504 -4.89 -17.36 17.11
N LYS A 505 -5.84 -17.98 16.40
CA LYS A 505 -5.66 -19.30 15.77
C LYS A 505 -4.51 -19.35 14.77
N MET A 506 -4.18 -18.23 14.13
CA MET A 506 -2.99 -18.14 13.26
C MET A 506 -1.71 -18.12 14.12
N PHE A 507 -1.72 -17.44 15.26
CA PHE A 507 -0.58 -17.42 16.19
C PHE A 507 -0.29 -18.77 16.81
N GLU A 508 -1.30 -19.48 17.27
CA GLU A 508 -1.15 -20.85 17.77
C GLU A 508 -0.51 -21.75 16.72
N ALA A 509 -0.90 -21.59 15.45
CA ALA A 509 -0.30 -22.33 14.35
C ALA A 509 1.16 -21.95 14.09
N GLY A 510 1.52 -20.67 14.22
CA GLY A 510 2.87 -20.13 13.95
C GLY A 510 3.86 -20.29 15.12
N LYS A 511 3.45 -20.83 16.26
CA LYS A 511 4.31 -21.10 17.44
C LYS A 511 5.15 -19.91 17.90
N ASP A 512 4.52 -18.75 18.08
CA ASP A 512 5.22 -17.57 18.61
C ASP A 512 6.49 -17.18 17.79
N LYS A 513 6.35 -17.02 16.49
CA LYS A 513 7.42 -16.54 15.59
C LYS A 513 7.27 -15.06 15.29
N PRO A 514 8.38 -14.31 15.14
CA PRO A 514 8.31 -12.93 14.71
C PRO A 514 7.76 -12.82 13.29
N LEU A 515 6.96 -11.77 13.06
CA LEU A 515 6.33 -11.47 11.79
C LEU A 515 6.86 -10.14 11.22
N LEU A 516 7.01 -10.08 9.90
CA LEU A 516 7.26 -8.85 9.16
C LEU A 516 6.07 -8.61 8.22
N VAL A 517 5.52 -7.40 8.24
CA VAL A 517 4.64 -6.97 7.15
C VAL A 517 5.52 -6.53 6.00
N GLY A 518 5.60 -7.35 4.94
CA GLY A 518 6.51 -7.14 3.82
C GLY A 518 5.98 -6.14 2.80
N GLU A 519 4.66 -6.01 2.70
CA GLU A 519 4.00 -5.01 1.87
C GLU A 519 2.72 -4.52 2.54
N PHE A 520 2.53 -3.21 2.51
CA PHE A 520 1.25 -2.55 2.76
C PHE A 520 1.23 -1.20 2.05
N HIS A 521 0.07 -0.68 1.72
CA HIS A 521 -0.09 0.69 1.26
C HIS A 521 -1.51 1.22 1.49
N PHE A 522 -1.60 2.52 1.41
CA PHE A 522 -2.84 3.28 1.23
C PHE A 522 -2.65 4.21 0.03
N GLY A 523 -3.66 4.38 -0.79
CA GLY A 523 -3.59 5.25 -1.94
C GLY A 523 -4.84 6.10 -2.11
N CYS A 524 -4.74 7.19 -2.87
CA CYS A 524 -5.85 8.09 -3.13
C CYS A 524 -5.79 8.67 -4.54
N LEU A 525 -6.73 9.52 -4.92
CA LEU A 525 -6.93 9.96 -6.31
C LEU A 525 -6.97 11.48 -6.45
N ASP A 526 -6.39 12.20 -5.50
CA ASP A 526 -6.42 13.66 -5.46
C ASP A 526 -5.21 14.35 -6.14
N ARG A 527 -4.37 13.57 -6.82
CA ARG A 527 -3.16 14.05 -7.52
C ARG A 527 -3.07 13.49 -8.95
N GLY A 528 -4.19 13.43 -9.67
CA GLY A 528 -4.24 13.12 -11.10
C GLY A 528 -4.06 11.66 -11.50
N MET A 529 -3.95 10.73 -10.55
CA MET A 529 -3.90 9.30 -10.84
C MET A 529 -5.30 8.69 -10.91
N PHE A 530 -5.44 7.52 -11.55
CA PHE A 530 -6.72 6.87 -11.81
C PHE A 530 -7.02 5.71 -10.88
N LYS A 531 -6.04 5.29 -10.10
CA LYS A 531 -6.15 4.14 -9.19
C LYS A 531 -5.48 4.38 -7.87
N ALA A 532 -6.23 4.18 -6.80
CA ALA A 532 -5.76 4.35 -5.43
C ALA A 532 -5.02 3.12 -4.85
N GLY A 533 -4.78 2.08 -5.66
CA GLY A 533 -4.22 0.84 -5.15
C GLY A 533 -5.24 -0.05 -4.43
N LEU A 534 -4.75 -0.97 -3.59
CA LEU A 534 -5.57 -2.01 -2.98
C LEU A 534 -6.33 -1.53 -1.73
N VAL A 535 -5.83 -0.48 -1.06
CA VAL A 535 -6.48 0.09 0.13
C VAL A 535 -6.71 1.58 -0.10
N PRO A 536 -7.84 1.96 -0.71
CA PRO A 536 -8.12 3.34 -1.06
C PRO A 536 -8.49 4.17 0.17
N VAL A 537 -7.99 5.42 0.18
CA VAL A 537 -8.38 6.49 1.10
C VAL A 537 -8.75 7.74 0.31
N TYR A 538 -9.34 8.75 0.93
CA TYR A 538 -9.95 9.84 0.17
C TYR A 538 -9.00 11.01 -0.18
N ASP A 539 -7.94 11.26 0.59
CA ASP A 539 -6.93 12.30 0.29
C ASP A 539 -5.55 11.96 0.85
N GLN A 540 -4.52 12.78 0.55
CA GLN A 540 -3.15 12.57 1.03
C GLN A 540 -3.02 12.67 2.55
N ARG A 541 -3.82 13.49 3.23
CA ARG A 541 -3.81 13.57 4.69
C ARG A 541 -4.29 12.28 5.33
N GLU A 542 -5.40 11.74 4.84
CA GLU A 542 -5.89 10.45 5.33
C GLU A 542 -4.92 9.32 4.97
N ARG A 543 -4.21 9.44 3.85
CA ARG A 543 -3.15 8.50 3.46
C ARG A 543 -2.02 8.48 4.49
N GLY A 544 -1.51 9.65 4.89
CA GLY A 544 -0.51 9.79 5.96
C GLY A 544 -1.01 9.27 7.30
N ARG A 545 -2.24 9.63 7.70
CA ARG A 545 -2.86 9.13 8.94
C ARG A 545 -3.06 7.61 8.94
N SER A 546 -3.42 7.05 7.80
CA SER A 546 -3.59 5.60 7.66
C SER A 546 -2.25 4.86 7.74
N PHE A 547 -1.17 5.42 7.17
CA PHE A 547 0.19 4.93 7.35
C PHE A 547 0.54 4.88 8.84
N GLU A 548 0.40 6.00 9.54
CA GLU A 548 0.76 6.15 10.95
C GLU A 548 -0.01 5.15 11.84
N ARG A 549 -1.34 5.07 11.68
CA ARG A 549 -2.19 4.11 12.41
C ARG A 549 -1.80 2.64 12.14
N PHE A 550 -1.53 2.30 10.89
CA PHE A 550 -1.15 0.94 10.54
C PHE A 550 0.22 0.57 11.13
N ALA A 551 1.21 1.46 10.97
CA ALA A 551 2.55 1.28 11.50
C ALA A 551 2.57 1.21 13.04
N GLU A 552 1.78 2.05 13.73
CA GLU A 552 1.58 1.95 15.18
C GLU A 552 0.92 0.63 15.59
N GLY A 553 -0.06 0.16 14.83
CA GLY A 553 -0.68 -1.16 15.04
C GLY A 553 0.36 -2.27 14.94
N CYS A 554 1.23 -2.24 13.92
CA CYS A 554 2.36 -3.17 13.78
C CYS A 554 3.29 -3.09 14.99
N LEU A 555 3.64 -1.89 15.39
CA LEU A 555 4.58 -1.65 16.50
C LEU A 555 4.04 -2.16 17.85
N ARG A 556 2.74 -1.99 18.10
CA ARG A 556 2.09 -2.48 19.33
C ARG A 556 1.89 -4.00 19.36
N HIS A 557 1.82 -4.61 18.18
CA HIS A 557 1.58 -6.06 18.07
C HIS A 557 2.78 -6.88 18.58
N PRO A 558 2.60 -7.88 19.48
CA PRO A 558 3.71 -8.58 20.14
C PRO A 558 4.60 -9.37 19.19
N LEU A 559 4.11 -9.80 18.04
CA LEU A 559 4.88 -10.61 17.09
C LEU A 559 5.49 -9.80 15.95
N ILE A 560 4.98 -8.59 15.64
CA ILE A 560 5.42 -7.85 14.46
C ILE A 560 6.70 -7.08 14.78
N VAL A 561 7.73 -7.30 13.95
CA VAL A 561 9.07 -6.71 14.07
C VAL A 561 9.34 -5.61 13.06
N GLY A 562 8.40 -5.31 12.18
CA GLY A 562 8.52 -4.25 11.18
C GLY A 562 7.41 -4.25 10.15
N CYS A 563 7.33 -3.17 9.37
CA CYS A 563 6.42 -3.03 8.26
C CYS A 563 7.07 -2.24 7.12
N HIS A 564 6.89 -2.72 5.88
CA HIS A 564 7.47 -2.13 4.69
C HIS A 564 6.36 -1.67 3.75
N TRP A 565 6.48 -0.41 3.33
CA TRP A 565 5.53 0.22 2.42
C TRP A 565 5.80 -0.16 0.98
N PHE A 566 4.80 -0.62 0.26
CA PHE A 566 4.84 -0.84 -1.18
C PHE A 566 4.10 0.28 -1.90
N GLN A 567 4.78 1.23 -2.57
CA GLN A 567 6.19 1.28 -2.95
C GLN A 567 6.73 2.73 -2.85
N TYR A 568 8.02 2.94 -3.19
CA TYR A 568 8.67 4.25 -3.08
C TYR A 568 8.08 5.31 -4.00
N ARG A 569 7.77 4.97 -5.26
CA ARG A 569 7.24 5.88 -6.28
C ARG A 569 5.87 5.42 -6.76
N ASP A 570 5.03 6.39 -7.16
CA ASP A 570 3.80 6.08 -7.89
C ASP A 570 4.10 5.26 -9.14
N GLN A 571 3.18 4.38 -9.47
CA GLN A 571 3.24 3.66 -10.73
C GLN A 571 2.89 4.59 -11.92
N PRO A 572 3.21 4.23 -13.16
CA PRO A 572 2.86 5.06 -14.31
C PRO A 572 1.35 5.29 -14.41
N LEU A 573 0.96 6.49 -14.83
CA LEU A 573 -0.45 6.89 -14.97
C LEU A 573 -1.29 5.88 -15.78
N LEU A 574 -0.73 5.36 -16.88
CA LEU A 574 -1.40 4.39 -17.75
C LEU A 574 -1.01 2.93 -17.46
N GLY A 575 -0.37 2.69 -16.32
CA GLY A 575 -0.02 1.37 -15.84
C GLY A 575 1.33 0.85 -16.32
N ARG A 576 1.85 -0.07 -15.53
CA ARG A 576 3.04 -0.87 -15.83
C ARG A 576 2.66 -2.16 -16.58
N GLY A 577 3.63 -2.98 -16.93
CA GLY A 577 3.43 -4.17 -17.78
C GLY A 577 2.41 -5.19 -17.29
N ASP A 578 2.14 -5.27 -15.98
CA ASP A 578 1.09 -6.09 -15.36
C ASP A 578 -0.27 -5.38 -15.25
N GLY A 579 -0.33 -4.10 -15.63
CA GLY A 579 -1.53 -3.27 -15.65
C GLY A 579 -1.82 -2.52 -14.34
N GLU A 580 -0.94 -2.55 -13.35
CA GLU A 580 -1.08 -1.72 -12.17
C GLU A 580 -0.72 -0.25 -12.47
N ALA A 581 -1.50 0.68 -11.91
CA ALA A 581 -1.37 2.13 -12.12
C ALA A 581 -1.73 2.90 -10.84
N TYR A 582 -1.08 2.56 -9.73
CA TYR A 582 -1.47 2.99 -8.38
C TYR A 582 -0.81 4.28 -7.93
N GLN A 583 -1.59 5.18 -7.29
CA GLN A 583 -1.05 6.31 -6.52
C GLN A 583 -0.72 5.86 -5.10
N ILE A 584 0.46 5.33 -4.92
CA ILE A 584 0.91 4.71 -3.66
C ILE A 584 2.34 5.10 -3.27
N GLY A 585 3.02 5.93 -4.06
CA GLY A 585 4.40 6.33 -3.83
C GLY A 585 4.60 7.25 -2.62
N PHE A 586 5.77 7.27 -2.03
CA PHE A 586 6.25 8.39 -1.22
C PHE A 586 6.53 9.62 -2.10
N VAL A 587 6.85 9.38 -3.37
CA VAL A 587 7.05 10.39 -4.39
C VAL A 587 6.20 10.08 -5.63
N ASP A 588 5.84 11.12 -6.39
CA ASP A 588 5.17 11.01 -7.67
C ASP A 588 6.13 10.66 -8.84
N VAL A 589 5.63 10.66 -10.06
CA VAL A 589 6.41 10.40 -11.29
C VAL A 589 7.50 11.45 -11.54
N CYS A 590 7.33 12.65 -11.01
CA CYS A 590 8.27 13.77 -11.07
C CYS A 590 9.28 13.80 -9.93
N ASP A 591 9.25 12.78 -9.07
CA ASP A 591 10.07 12.66 -7.87
C ASP A 591 9.80 13.78 -6.84
N ARG A 592 8.57 14.28 -6.79
CA ARG A 592 8.07 15.20 -5.76
C ARG A 592 7.48 14.40 -4.58
N PRO A 593 7.91 14.68 -3.33
CA PRO A 593 7.40 13.95 -2.17
C PRO A 593 5.95 14.34 -1.84
N TYR A 594 5.17 13.34 -1.45
CA TYR A 594 3.87 13.55 -0.81
C TYR A 594 4.11 13.93 0.65
N ARG A 595 4.14 15.23 0.93
CA ARG A 595 4.53 15.77 2.25
C ARG A 595 3.70 15.18 3.38
N GLU A 596 2.40 15.03 3.18
CA GLU A 596 1.48 14.46 4.17
C GLU A 596 1.87 13.04 4.61
N LEU A 597 2.32 12.20 3.66
CA LEU A 597 2.82 10.86 3.94
C LEU A 597 4.23 10.89 4.57
N CYS A 598 5.12 11.74 4.04
CA CYS A 598 6.48 11.88 4.55
C CYS A 598 6.49 12.39 5.99
N ASP A 599 5.66 13.39 6.30
CA ASP A 599 5.51 13.95 7.66
C ASP A 599 4.92 12.92 8.63
N ALA A 600 3.98 12.10 8.19
CA ALA A 600 3.42 11.02 8.99
C ALA A 600 4.47 9.94 9.28
N ALA A 601 5.27 9.57 8.28
CA ALA A 601 6.37 8.63 8.44
C ALA A 601 7.43 9.19 9.40
N ARG A 602 7.76 10.48 9.29
CA ARG A 602 8.70 11.16 10.20
C ARG A 602 8.20 11.13 11.64
N ARG A 603 6.96 11.53 11.90
CA ARG A 603 6.37 11.46 13.26
C ARG A 603 6.41 10.05 13.81
N PHE A 604 6.05 9.05 13.00
CA PHE A 604 6.13 7.67 13.42
C PHE A 604 7.56 7.25 13.76
N GLY A 605 8.55 7.57 12.88
CA GLY A 605 9.96 7.26 13.09
C GLY A 605 10.56 7.90 14.35
N GLU A 606 10.17 9.13 14.67
CA GLU A 606 10.58 9.83 15.90
C GLU A 606 10.04 9.14 17.15
N ASN A 607 8.82 8.59 17.07
CA ASN A 607 8.09 8.04 18.23
C ASN A 607 8.18 6.50 18.35
N ILE A 608 8.88 5.79 17.45
CA ILE A 608 8.98 4.31 17.49
C ILE A 608 9.40 3.82 18.89
N TYR A 609 10.28 4.53 19.55
CA TYR A 609 10.88 4.13 20.82
C TYR A 609 10.41 4.95 22.03
N ASP A 610 9.53 5.94 21.83
CA ASP A 610 9.04 6.78 22.90
C ASP A 610 7.99 6.09 23.77
N GLY A 611 8.05 6.31 25.07
CA GLY A 611 7.06 5.80 26.02
C GLY A 611 7.10 4.30 26.30
N ARG A 612 8.25 3.64 26.06
CA ARG A 612 8.46 2.20 26.28
C ARG A 612 9.41 1.91 27.40
#